data_e3dbb74eb21d82519159043e889c1f8d
#
_entry.id   e3dbb74eb21d82519159043e889c1f8d
#
_cell.length_a   1.000
_cell.length_b   1.000
_cell.length_c   1.000
_cell.angle_alpha   90.00
_cell.angle_beta   90.00
_cell.angle_gamma   90.00
#
_symmetry.space_group_name_H-M   'P 1'
#
loop_
_entity.id
_entity.type
_entity.pdbx_description
1 polymer ?
#
loop_
_entity_poly.entity_id
_entity_poly.type
_entity_poly.pdbx_seq_one_letter_code
_entity_poly.pdbx_strand_id
1 'polypeptide(L)'
;MHTFGHWLFKSVPRTTQRLVVTDPRSTGLFITFEGIDGAGMSSHIAALAQAFRDAGRTVTLTRAPGGPPLAEKLRTLLLHDAMDPQTEALVAFAARRDHLVQVIEPALARGEVVVSDRFTDATFAYQGAGRGFDWDQLSILERMAQTGSGLEANLMREPDLTVWFDLPAAVAAQRLASARVPDRFEAQPQDFFAAVAAGYARRCEAAPARFARIDAHQPREAVWQQVAQVLHQRGYLQAVPGVAA
;
A
#
# COMPACT_ATOMS: atom_id res chain seq x y z
N MET A 1 -7.48 37.59 68.81
CA MET A 1 -7.43 38.40 67.58
C MET A 1 -6.78 37.55 66.52
N HIS A 2 -7.59 36.86 65.64
CA HIS A 2 -7.09 36.04 64.54
C HIS A 2 -7.48 36.70 63.21
N THR A 3 -6.47 37.07 62.45
CA THR A 3 -6.57 37.67 61.17
C THR A 3 -6.69 36.55 60.12
N PHE A 4 -7.83 36.53 59.40
CA PHE A 4 -8.07 35.64 58.25
C PHE A 4 -7.31 36.12 57.03
N GLY A 5 -6.42 35.28 56.46
CA GLY A 5 -5.72 35.52 55.23
C GLY A 5 -6.65 35.29 54.02
N HIS A 6 -6.74 36.29 53.14
CA HIS A 6 -7.44 36.21 51.84
C HIS A 6 -6.64 35.37 50.86
N TRP A 7 -7.19 34.26 50.44
CA TRP A 7 -6.69 33.51 49.28
C TRP A 7 -7.21 34.12 47.99
N LEU A 8 -6.32 34.77 47.26
CA LEU A 8 -6.59 35.23 45.90
C LEU A 8 -6.52 34.03 44.92
N PHE A 9 -7.66 33.61 44.42
CA PHE A 9 -7.72 32.69 43.28
C PHE A 9 -7.20 33.40 42.02
N LYS A 10 -5.98 33.05 41.59
CA LYS A 10 -5.48 33.42 40.27
C LYS A 10 -6.21 32.59 39.24
N SER A 11 -6.98 33.25 38.37
CA SER A 11 -7.62 32.64 37.22
C SER A 11 -6.56 32.10 36.23
N VAL A 12 -6.57 30.81 36.01
CA VAL A 12 -5.76 30.15 34.96
C VAL A 12 -6.39 30.53 33.60
N PRO A 13 -5.61 31.07 32.65
CA PRO A 13 -6.13 31.39 31.34
C PRO A 13 -6.57 30.08 30.63
N ARG A 14 -7.83 30.02 30.24
CA ARG A 14 -8.35 28.98 29.33
C ARG A 14 -7.65 29.11 28.00
N THR A 15 -6.65 28.25 27.76
CA THR A 15 -6.08 28.09 26.42
C THR A 15 -7.18 27.51 25.51
N THR A 16 -7.75 28.35 24.69
CA THR A 16 -8.68 27.95 23.63
C THR A 16 -7.86 27.11 22.66
N GLN A 17 -7.97 25.79 22.74
CA GLN A 17 -7.48 24.90 21.68
C GLN A 17 -8.27 25.27 20.42
N ARG A 18 -7.57 25.95 19.50
CA ARG A 18 -8.04 26.17 18.15
C ARG A 18 -8.12 24.80 17.51
N LEU A 19 -9.32 24.26 17.31
CA LEU A 19 -9.56 23.13 16.41
C LEU A 19 -9.06 23.56 15.03
N VAL A 20 -7.89 23.10 14.66
CA VAL A 20 -7.39 23.21 13.29
C VAL A 20 -8.26 22.23 12.49
N VAL A 21 -9.26 22.77 11.80
CA VAL A 21 -9.96 22.02 10.76
C VAL A 21 -8.93 21.80 9.66
N THR A 22 -8.26 20.66 9.69
CA THR A 22 -7.36 20.24 8.59
C THR A 22 -8.26 19.94 7.39
N ASP A 23 -8.02 20.64 6.28
CA ASP A 23 -8.60 20.30 4.98
C ASP A 23 -8.26 18.80 4.73
N PRO A 24 -9.24 17.93 4.47
CA PRO A 24 -8.96 16.51 4.16
C PRO A 24 -7.93 16.32 3.05
N ARG A 25 -7.74 17.35 2.20
CA ARG A 25 -6.71 17.40 1.15
C ARG A 25 -5.29 17.65 1.68
N SER A 26 -5.13 18.06 2.94
CA SER A 26 -3.83 18.33 3.56
C SER A 26 -3.21 17.11 4.27
N THR A 27 -3.95 16.02 4.42
CA THR A 27 -3.43 14.77 4.99
C THR A 27 -2.81 13.90 3.91
N GLY A 28 -1.68 13.25 4.24
CA GLY A 28 -1.09 12.25 3.37
C GLY A 28 -2.07 11.10 3.11
N LEU A 29 -2.01 10.51 1.93
CA LEU A 29 -2.86 9.37 1.53
C LEU A 29 -1.97 8.26 0.98
N PHE A 30 -2.07 7.06 1.52
CA PHE A 30 -1.29 5.91 1.09
C PHE A 30 -2.16 4.88 0.36
N ILE A 31 -1.91 4.70 -0.94
CA ILE A 31 -2.62 3.76 -1.80
C ILE A 31 -1.64 2.74 -2.34
N THR A 32 -2.01 1.45 -2.30
CA THR A 32 -1.25 0.37 -2.90
C THR A 32 -2.05 -0.31 -4.01
N PHE A 33 -1.35 -0.71 -5.07
CA PHE A 33 -1.86 -1.59 -6.11
C PHE A 33 -1.30 -2.98 -5.89
N GLU A 34 -2.16 -3.96 -5.83
CA GLU A 34 -1.83 -5.35 -5.52
C GLU A 34 -2.44 -6.29 -6.55
N GLY A 35 -1.80 -7.43 -6.76
CA GLY A 35 -2.26 -8.46 -7.69
C GLY A 35 -1.12 -9.35 -8.16
N ILE A 36 -1.45 -10.42 -8.88
CA ILE A 36 -0.46 -11.30 -9.49
C ILE A 36 0.25 -10.61 -10.66
N ASP A 37 1.44 -11.08 -11.02
CA ASP A 37 2.15 -10.59 -12.20
C ASP A 37 1.29 -10.80 -13.44
N GLY A 38 1.32 -9.84 -14.37
CA GLY A 38 0.42 -9.86 -15.55
C GLY A 38 -0.97 -9.24 -15.32
N ALA A 39 -1.32 -8.80 -14.09
CA ALA A 39 -2.62 -8.17 -13.81
C ALA A 39 -2.80 -6.78 -14.47
N GLY A 40 -1.74 -6.16 -14.99
CA GLY A 40 -1.82 -4.91 -15.76
C GLY A 40 -1.83 -3.64 -14.91
N MET A 41 -1.38 -3.68 -13.68
CA MET A 41 -1.40 -2.58 -12.71
C MET A 41 -0.66 -1.31 -13.17
N SER A 42 0.50 -1.44 -13.78
CA SER A 42 1.40 -0.31 -14.09
C SER A 42 0.74 0.82 -14.89
N SER A 43 -0.12 0.48 -15.85
CA SER A 43 -0.82 1.48 -16.66
C SER A 43 -1.86 2.27 -15.85
N HIS A 44 -2.48 1.64 -14.86
CA HIS A 44 -3.47 2.27 -13.98
C HIS A 44 -2.82 3.09 -12.87
N ILE A 45 -1.62 2.71 -12.41
CA ILE A 45 -0.80 3.51 -11.48
C ILE A 45 -0.49 4.88 -12.08
N ALA A 46 -0.06 4.93 -13.35
CA ALA A 46 0.22 6.18 -14.04
C ALA A 46 -1.03 7.05 -14.20
N ALA A 47 -2.16 6.46 -14.58
CA ALA A 47 -3.44 7.14 -14.71
C ALA A 47 -3.93 7.71 -13.36
N LEU A 48 -3.80 6.94 -12.28
CA LEU A 48 -4.14 7.37 -10.93
C LEU A 48 -3.30 8.56 -10.49
N ALA A 49 -1.99 8.47 -10.68
CA ALA A 49 -1.08 9.56 -10.33
C ALA A 49 -1.43 10.85 -11.07
N GLN A 50 -1.78 10.75 -12.35
CA GLN A 50 -2.21 11.90 -13.15
C GLN A 50 -3.51 12.48 -12.62
N ALA A 51 -4.52 11.65 -12.31
CA ALA A 51 -5.79 12.12 -11.76
C ALA A 51 -5.62 12.90 -10.44
N PHE A 52 -4.73 12.46 -9.54
CA PHE A 52 -4.43 13.21 -8.32
C PHE A 52 -3.68 14.51 -8.59
N ARG A 53 -2.75 14.54 -9.55
CA ARG A 53 -2.05 15.77 -9.96
C ARG A 53 -3.01 16.79 -10.56
N ASP A 54 -3.94 16.35 -11.40
CA ASP A 54 -4.98 17.19 -11.99
C ASP A 54 -5.92 17.75 -10.92
N ALA A 55 -6.12 17.02 -9.82
CA ALA A 55 -6.82 17.49 -8.63
C ALA A 55 -5.96 18.37 -7.70
N GLY A 56 -4.75 18.77 -8.11
CA GLY A 56 -3.84 19.66 -7.36
C GLY A 56 -3.06 18.98 -6.22
N ARG A 57 -3.00 17.63 -6.19
CA ARG A 57 -2.25 16.90 -5.17
C ARG A 57 -0.83 16.58 -5.65
N THR A 58 0.14 16.71 -4.75
CA THR A 58 1.49 16.16 -4.98
C THR A 58 1.44 14.65 -4.84
N VAL A 59 2.09 13.92 -5.77
CA VAL A 59 2.07 12.46 -5.82
C VAL A 59 3.48 11.90 -5.83
N THR A 60 3.77 11.05 -4.86
CA THR A 60 4.96 10.19 -4.83
C THR A 60 4.61 8.82 -5.38
N LEU A 61 5.22 8.43 -6.50
CA LEU A 61 5.15 7.09 -7.07
C LEU A 61 6.32 6.26 -6.57
N THR A 62 6.04 5.03 -6.13
CA THR A 62 7.03 4.12 -5.60
C THR A 62 6.64 2.66 -5.84
N ARG A 63 7.46 1.72 -5.37
CA ARG A 63 7.19 0.27 -5.49
C ARG A 63 7.77 -0.53 -4.34
N ALA A 64 7.21 -1.69 -4.05
CA ALA A 64 7.72 -2.64 -3.07
C ALA A 64 7.77 -4.07 -3.64
N PRO A 65 8.86 -4.83 -3.35
CA PRO A 65 10.08 -4.35 -2.73
C PRO A 65 10.83 -3.38 -3.65
N GLY A 66 11.46 -2.35 -3.07
CA GLY A 66 12.19 -1.33 -3.85
C GLY A 66 11.90 0.08 -3.34
N GLY A 67 12.11 1.06 -4.20
CA GLY A 67 11.96 2.50 -3.93
C GLY A 67 13.31 3.16 -3.61
N PRO A 68 13.79 3.19 -2.36
CA PRO A 68 15.09 3.77 -2.03
C PRO A 68 16.26 2.85 -2.44
N PRO A 69 17.49 3.38 -2.54
CA PRO A 69 18.64 2.66 -3.09
C PRO A 69 18.97 1.33 -2.40
N LEU A 70 18.80 1.21 -1.08
CA LEU A 70 19.03 -0.04 -0.36
C LEU A 70 17.93 -1.05 -0.69
N ALA A 71 16.67 -0.64 -0.63
CA ALA A 71 15.55 -1.51 -0.96
C ALA A 71 15.60 -2.01 -2.42
N GLU A 72 16.13 -1.21 -3.38
CA GLU A 72 16.35 -1.67 -4.76
C GLU A 72 17.44 -2.75 -4.86
N LYS A 73 18.51 -2.66 -4.06
CA LYS A 73 19.51 -3.74 -3.98
C LYS A 73 18.91 -5.02 -3.43
N LEU A 74 18.11 -4.90 -2.35
CA LEU A 74 17.39 -6.05 -1.77
C LEU A 74 16.38 -6.65 -2.74
N ARG A 75 15.70 -5.82 -3.54
CA ARG A 75 14.84 -6.29 -4.63
C ARG A 75 15.64 -7.11 -5.65
N THR A 76 16.82 -6.66 -6.03
CA THR A 76 17.68 -7.38 -6.98
C THR A 76 18.01 -8.77 -6.45
N LEU A 77 18.37 -8.90 -5.17
CA LEU A 77 18.61 -10.19 -4.52
C LEU A 77 17.33 -11.07 -4.54
N LEU A 78 16.18 -10.49 -4.15
CA LEU A 78 14.90 -11.22 -4.16
C LEU A 78 14.51 -11.77 -5.53
N LEU A 79 14.80 -11.04 -6.60
CA LEU A 79 14.37 -11.42 -7.95
C LEU A 79 15.34 -12.39 -8.64
N HIS A 80 16.60 -12.43 -8.22
CA HIS A 80 17.65 -13.16 -8.96
C HIS A 80 18.35 -14.27 -8.15
N ASP A 81 18.47 -14.13 -6.82
CA ASP A 81 19.19 -15.09 -6.02
C ASP A 81 18.26 -16.15 -5.42
N ALA A 82 18.71 -17.40 -5.44
CA ALA A 82 17.99 -18.49 -4.79
C ALA A 82 18.11 -18.36 -3.27
N MET A 83 16.99 -18.47 -2.57
CA MET A 83 16.95 -18.45 -1.11
C MET A 83 15.75 -19.26 -0.60
N ASP A 84 15.81 -19.69 0.65
CA ASP A 84 14.72 -20.36 1.33
C ASP A 84 13.57 -19.37 1.63
N PRO A 85 12.34 -19.85 1.90
CA PRO A 85 11.19 -18.98 2.13
C PRO A 85 11.34 -18.00 3.31
N GLN A 86 12.06 -18.40 4.37
CA GLN A 86 12.30 -17.54 5.53
C GLN A 86 13.27 -16.39 5.19
N THR A 87 14.38 -16.70 4.53
CA THR A 87 15.33 -15.68 4.04
C THR A 87 14.62 -14.72 3.08
N GLU A 88 13.79 -15.24 2.17
CA GLU A 88 12.99 -14.44 1.23
C GLU A 88 12.06 -13.45 1.97
N ALA A 89 11.35 -13.91 3.01
CA ALA A 89 10.49 -13.08 3.84
C ALA A 89 11.30 -11.99 4.59
N LEU A 90 12.43 -12.37 5.21
CA LEU A 90 13.29 -11.43 5.93
C LEU A 90 13.83 -10.31 5.02
N VAL A 91 14.29 -10.65 3.82
CA VAL A 91 14.78 -9.69 2.83
C VAL A 91 13.65 -8.76 2.36
N ALA A 92 12.45 -9.31 2.11
CA ALA A 92 11.28 -8.53 1.72
C ALA A 92 10.90 -7.50 2.80
N PHE A 93 10.90 -7.89 4.08
CA PHE A 93 10.59 -6.99 5.19
C PHE A 93 11.71 -6.01 5.51
N ALA A 94 12.99 -6.37 5.30
CA ALA A 94 14.10 -5.43 5.38
C ALA A 94 13.98 -4.31 4.33
N ALA A 95 13.67 -4.68 3.07
CA ALA A 95 13.41 -3.71 2.00
C ALA A 95 12.20 -2.82 2.32
N ARG A 96 11.14 -3.38 2.91
CA ARG A 96 9.94 -2.65 3.34
C ARG A 96 10.24 -1.62 4.42
N ARG A 97 11.04 -2.01 5.43
CA ARG A 97 11.43 -1.07 6.50
C ARG A 97 12.18 0.13 5.95
N ASP A 98 13.16 -0.10 5.08
CA ASP A 98 13.92 0.96 4.43
C ASP A 98 12.99 1.85 3.57
N HIS A 99 12.09 1.25 2.79
CA HIS A 99 11.11 1.95 1.97
C HIS A 99 10.17 2.84 2.79
N LEU A 100 9.65 2.35 3.91
CA LEU A 100 8.80 3.13 4.82
C LEU A 100 9.55 4.35 5.34
N VAL A 101 10.74 4.15 5.90
CA VAL A 101 11.50 5.22 6.56
C VAL A 101 12.02 6.26 5.58
N GLN A 102 12.46 5.84 4.40
CA GLN A 102 13.12 6.74 3.45
C GLN A 102 12.14 7.41 2.46
N VAL A 103 11.00 6.81 2.17
CA VAL A 103 10.10 7.30 1.11
C VAL A 103 8.69 7.53 1.62
N ILE A 104 8.02 6.51 2.17
CA ILE A 104 6.57 6.56 2.42
C ILE A 104 6.26 7.56 3.54
N GLU A 105 6.85 7.39 4.73
CA GLU A 105 6.57 8.25 5.87
C GLU A 105 6.93 9.72 5.63
N PRO A 106 8.10 10.05 5.03
CA PRO A 106 8.41 11.44 4.69
C PRO A 106 7.42 12.06 3.69
N ALA A 107 6.95 11.30 2.69
CA ALA A 107 5.98 11.80 1.71
C ALA A 107 4.61 12.03 2.37
N LEU A 108 4.13 11.09 3.19
CA LEU A 108 2.89 11.23 3.94
C LEU A 108 2.94 12.42 4.90
N ALA A 109 4.07 12.64 5.58
CA ALA A 109 4.27 13.78 6.47
C ALA A 109 4.20 15.14 5.75
N ARG A 110 4.53 15.17 4.45
CA ARG A 110 4.36 16.37 3.59
C ARG A 110 2.95 16.52 3.05
N GLY A 111 2.00 15.63 3.37
CA GLY A 111 0.64 15.64 2.85
C GLY A 111 0.50 15.11 1.42
N GLU A 112 1.48 14.38 0.91
CA GLU A 112 1.46 13.83 -0.44
C GLU A 112 0.56 12.59 -0.56
N VAL A 113 0.14 12.30 -1.78
CA VAL A 113 -0.44 10.99 -2.12
C VAL A 113 0.69 10.05 -2.49
N VAL A 114 0.88 8.99 -1.71
CA VAL A 114 1.83 7.93 -2.02
C VAL A 114 1.08 6.81 -2.73
N VAL A 115 1.51 6.49 -3.95
CA VAL A 115 1.00 5.35 -4.72
C VAL A 115 2.13 4.35 -4.88
N SER A 116 1.97 3.17 -4.29
CA SER A 116 2.96 2.09 -4.36
C SER A 116 2.48 0.94 -5.25
N ASP A 117 3.33 0.53 -6.20
CA ASP A 117 3.20 -0.74 -6.89
C ASP A 117 3.63 -1.84 -5.92
N ARG A 118 2.64 -2.51 -5.33
CA ARG A 118 2.73 -3.48 -4.23
C ARG A 118 3.16 -2.87 -2.87
N PHE A 119 2.88 -3.64 -1.84
CA PHE A 119 3.33 -3.39 -0.47
C PHE A 119 3.33 -4.71 0.33
N THR A 120 2.80 -4.70 1.55
CA THR A 120 2.86 -5.85 2.46
C THR A 120 2.01 -7.04 1.99
N ASP A 121 0.87 -6.78 1.35
CA ASP A 121 -0.05 -7.82 0.91
C ASP A 121 0.59 -8.75 -0.14
N ALA A 122 1.50 -8.21 -0.97
CA ALA A 122 2.32 -9.02 -1.88
C ALA A 122 3.20 -10.03 -1.12
N THR A 123 3.77 -9.68 0.04
CA THR A 123 4.59 -10.61 0.82
C THR A 123 3.76 -11.77 1.38
N PHE A 124 2.55 -11.48 1.89
CA PHE A 124 1.63 -12.54 2.33
C PHE A 124 1.18 -13.44 1.18
N ALA A 125 0.95 -12.86 0.00
CA ALA A 125 0.56 -13.62 -1.17
C ALA A 125 1.70 -14.48 -1.71
N TYR A 126 2.89 -13.91 -1.93
CA TYR A 126 4.01 -14.59 -2.57
C TYR A 126 4.79 -15.48 -1.61
N GLN A 127 5.28 -14.93 -0.48
CA GLN A 127 6.06 -15.71 0.50
C GLN A 127 5.16 -16.57 1.36
N GLY A 128 3.98 -16.07 1.76
CA GLY A 128 3.02 -16.83 2.56
C GLY A 128 2.34 -17.92 1.75
N ALA A 129 1.40 -17.54 0.89
CA ALA A 129 0.59 -18.53 0.16
C ALA A 129 1.40 -19.24 -0.94
N GLY A 130 2.21 -18.51 -1.72
CA GLY A 130 2.99 -19.06 -2.81
C GLY A 130 4.15 -19.94 -2.37
N ARG A 131 4.95 -19.52 -1.37
CA ARG A 131 6.09 -20.28 -0.85
C ARG A 131 5.77 -21.14 0.37
N GLY A 132 4.57 -21.01 0.95
CA GLY A 132 4.18 -21.76 2.14
C GLY A 132 4.84 -21.29 3.44
N PHE A 133 5.37 -20.06 3.48
CA PHE A 133 5.92 -19.52 4.73
C PHE A 133 4.79 -19.18 5.70
N ASP A 134 5.06 -19.40 6.99
CA ASP A 134 4.06 -19.29 8.04
C ASP A 134 3.47 -17.87 8.17
N TRP A 135 2.14 -17.76 8.18
CA TRP A 135 1.43 -16.47 8.21
C TRP A 135 1.55 -15.74 9.53
N ASP A 136 1.66 -16.45 10.64
CA ASP A 136 1.83 -15.83 11.96
C ASP A 136 3.22 -15.20 12.07
N GLN A 137 4.24 -15.87 11.53
CA GLN A 137 5.59 -15.31 11.42
C GLN A 137 5.61 -14.08 10.49
N LEU A 138 4.91 -14.13 9.35
CA LEU A 138 4.77 -12.94 8.49
C LEU A 138 4.10 -11.78 9.23
N SER A 139 3.07 -12.05 10.02
CA SER A 139 2.39 -11.02 10.82
C SER A 139 3.27 -10.42 11.91
N ILE A 140 4.19 -11.21 12.49
CA ILE A 140 5.20 -10.71 13.43
C ILE A 140 6.18 -9.78 12.70
N LEU A 141 6.71 -10.20 11.54
CA LEU A 141 7.61 -9.40 10.71
C LEU A 141 6.95 -8.13 10.19
N GLU A 142 5.68 -8.21 9.79
CA GLU A 142 4.88 -7.06 9.37
C GLU A 142 4.81 -6.01 10.48
N ARG A 143 4.40 -6.40 11.69
CA ARG A 143 4.36 -5.50 12.84
C ARG A 143 5.73 -4.90 13.16
N MET A 144 6.78 -5.72 13.18
CA MET A 144 8.14 -5.26 13.47
C MET A 144 8.64 -4.25 12.44
N ALA A 145 8.38 -4.48 11.15
CA ALA A 145 8.84 -3.61 10.08
C ALA A 145 8.01 -2.33 9.94
N GLN A 146 6.70 -2.38 10.20
CA GLN A 146 5.75 -1.30 9.89
C GLN A 146 5.33 -0.48 11.10
N THR A 147 5.67 -0.90 12.33
CA THR A 147 5.44 -0.11 13.54
C THR A 147 6.65 0.76 13.86
N GLY A 148 6.42 1.92 14.48
CA GLY A 148 7.48 2.84 14.91
C GLY A 148 8.14 3.60 13.77
N SER A 149 7.45 3.78 12.63
CA SER A 149 7.86 4.67 11.55
C SER A 149 6.83 5.80 11.40
N GLY A 150 7.31 7.06 11.39
CA GLY A 150 6.47 8.23 11.17
C GLY A 150 5.89 8.90 12.43
N LEU A 151 4.90 9.76 12.22
CA LEU A 151 4.33 10.66 13.25
C LEU A 151 3.58 9.92 14.36
N GLU A 152 3.12 8.70 14.11
CA GLU A 152 2.38 7.87 15.05
C GLU A 152 3.19 6.60 15.37
N ALA A 153 4.29 6.78 16.10
CA ALA A 153 5.30 5.76 16.37
C ALA A 153 4.78 4.43 16.98
N ASN A 154 3.57 4.41 17.50
CA ASN A 154 2.96 3.22 18.10
C ASN A 154 1.95 2.51 17.16
N LEU A 155 1.63 3.09 16.00
CA LEU A 155 0.71 2.49 15.04
C LEU A 155 1.47 1.77 13.93
N MET A 156 0.94 0.65 13.50
CA MET A 156 1.42 -0.06 12.33
C MET A 156 0.97 0.69 11.08
N ARG A 157 1.91 1.04 10.20
CA ARG A 157 1.58 1.68 8.92
C ARG A 157 0.94 0.67 7.98
N GLU A 158 -0.31 0.94 7.63
CA GLU A 158 -1.05 0.24 6.60
C GLU A 158 -1.45 1.23 5.49
N PRO A 159 -1.75 0.75 4.27
CA PRO A 159 -2.39 1.58 3.25
C PRO A 159 -3.79 2.04 3.69
N ASP A 160 -4.17 3.26 3.33
CA ASP A 160 -5.55 3.75 3.45
C ASP A 160 -6.47 3.04 2.46
N LEU A 161 -5.91 2.61 1.31
CA LEU A 161 -6.60 1.84 0.29
C LEU A 161 -5.64 0.86 -0.39
N THR A 162 -6.02 -0.40 -0.45
CA THR A 162 -5.40 -1.42 -1.31
C THR A 162 -6.33 -1.73 -2.48
N VAL A 163 -5.89 -1.40 -3.68
CA VAL A 163 -6.58 -1.72 -4.93
C VAL A 163 -6.05 -3.07 -5.40
N TRP A 164 -6.85 -4.12 -5.23
CA TRP A 164 -6.47 -5.48 -5.64
C TRP A 164 -7.02 -5.82 -7.02
N PHE A 165 -6.11 -5.98 -7.97
CA PHE A 165 -6.39 -6.41 -9.34
C PHE A 165 -6.54 -7.93 -9.37
N ASP A 166 -7.77 -8.39 -9.24
CA ASP A 166 -8.09 -9.81 -9.27
C ASP A 166 -8.11 -10.30 -10.71
N LEU A 167 -7.17 -11.19 -11.05
CA LEU A 167 -7.02 -11.78 -12.37
C LEU A 167 -6.85 -13.29 -12.24
N PRO A 168 -7.60 -14.10 -13.02
CA PRO A 168 -7.37 -15.54 -13.06
C PRO A 168 -5.92 -15.88 -13.43
N ALA A 169 -5.30 -16.79 -12.67
CA ALA A 169 -3.89 -17.19 -12.84
C ALA A 169 -3.57 -17.67 -14.27
N ALA A 170 -4.49 -18.37 -14.93
CA ALA A 170 -4.33 -18.81 -16.31
C ALA A 170 -4.22 -17.64 -17.31
N VAL A 171 -4.99 -16.56 -17.08
CA VAL A 171 -4.93 -15.34 -17.91
C VAL A 171 -3.64 -14.59 -17.67
N ALA A 172 -3.20 -14.50 -16.41
CA ALA A 172 -1.92 -13.91 -16.06
C ALA A 172 -0.74 -14.61 -16.73
N ALA A 173 -0.72 -15.95 -16.68
CA ALA A 173 0.32 -16.76 -17.33
C ALA A 173 0.37 -16.52 -18.85
N GLN A 174 -0.78 -16.41 -19.54
CA GLN A 174 -0.82 -16.09 -20.96
C GLN A 174 -0.24 -14.71 -21.27
N ARG A 175 -0.52 -13.69 -20.44
CA ARG A 175 0.00 -12.33 -20.63
C ARG A 175 1.52 -12.28 -20.41
N LEU A 176 2.03 -13.02 -19.43
CA LEU A 176 3.46 -13.04 -19.11
C LEU A 176 4.28 -13.79 -20.18
N ALA A 177 3.76 -14.87 -20.73
CA ALA A 177 4.46 -15.66 -21.75
C ALA A 177 4.88 -14.86 -23.00
N SER A 178 4.25 -13.71 -23.25
CA SER A 178 4.54 -12.86 -24.42
C SER A 178 5.39 -11.62 -24.11
N ALA A 179 5.76 -11.37 -22.84
CA ALA A 179 6.23 -10.04 -22.45
C ALA A 179 7.76 -9.90 -22.41
N ARG A 180 8.51 -10.80 -21.75
CA ARG A 180 9.97 -10.70 -21.54
C ARG A 180 10.52 -11.99 -20.94
N VAL A 181 11.86 -12.06 -20.77
CA VAL A 181 12.48 -13.11 -19.95
C VAL A 181 11.94 -13.01 -18.52
N PRO A 182 11.30 -14.08 -17.99
CA PRO A 182 10.68 -14.06 -16.68
C PRO A 182 11.74 -14.00 -15.56
N ASP A 183 11.43 -13.25 -14.50
CA ASP A 183 12.19 -13.33 -13.25
C ASP A 183 11.88 -14.63 -12.48
N ARG A 184 12.50 -14.80 -11.30
CA ARG A 184 12.38 -16.03 -10.48
C ARG A 184 10.93 -16.31 -10.03
N PHE A 185 10.10 -15.29 -9.84
CA PHE A 185 8.68 -15.45 -9.48
C PHE A 185 7.83 -15.68 -10.72
N GLU A 186 8.05 -14.92 -11.78
CA GLU A 186 7.34 -15.08 -13.05
C GLU A 186 7.58 -16.45 -13.70
N ALA A 187 8.73 -17.10 -13.42
CA ALA A 187 9.07 -18.46 -13.89
C ALA A 187 8.39 -19.59 -13.11
N GLN A 188 7.58 -19.28 -12.07
CA GLN A 188 6.91 -20.31 -11.27
C GLN A 188 5.75 -20.98 -12.04
N PRO A 189 5.38 -22.21 -11.66
CA PRO A 189 4.26 -22.93 -12.29
C PRO A 189 2.92 -22.28 -11.96
N GLN A 190 1.90 -22.63 -12.74
CA GLN A 190 0.55 -22.06 -12.59
C GLN A 190 -0.04 -22.23 -11.20
N ASP A 191 0.24 -23.36 -10.52
CA ASP A 191 -0.26 -23.61 -9.15
C ASP A 191 0.29 -22.60 -8.14
N PHE A 192 1.52 -22.13 -8.34
CA PHE A 192 2.08 -21.05 -7.53
C PHE A 192 1.26 -19.76 -7.66
N PHE A 193 0.91 -19.37 -8.88
CA PHE A 193 0.08 -18.18 -9.11
C PHE A 193 -1.34 -18.34 -8.58
N ALA A 194 -1.90 -19.56 -8.62
CA ALA A 194 -3.18 -19.86 -8.00
C ALA A 194 -3.11 -19.69 -6.48
N ALA A 195 -2.04 -20.17 -5.84
CA ALA A 195 -1.79 -19.97 -4.41
C ALA A 195 -1.61 -18.48 -4.06
N VAL A 196 -0.85 -17.73 -4.86
CA VAL A 196 -0.66 -16.28 -4.68
C VAL A 196 -2.00 -15.54 -4.77
N ALA A 197 -2.84 -15.85 -5.75
CA ALA A 197 -4.17 -15.26 -5.89
C ALA A 197 -5.05 -15.56 -4.67
N ALA A 198 -5.03 -16.79 -4.16
CA ALA A 198 -5.71 -17.16 -2.92
C ALA A 198 -5.16 -16.40 -1.70
N GLY A 199 -3.86 -16.13 -1.67
CA GLY A 199 -3.22 -15.30 -0.65
C GLY A 199 -3.77 -13.87 -0.62
N TYR A 200 -3.92 -13.24 -1.77
CA TYR A 200 -4.56 -11.92 -1.88
C TYR A 200 -6.03 -11.95 -1.45
N ALA A 201 -6.80 -12.98 -1.84
CA ALA A 201 -8.17 -13.15 -1.43
C ALA A 201 -8.29 -13.21 0.10
N ARG A 202 -7.44 -14.02 0.75
CA ARG A 202 -7.38 -14.13 2.21
C ARG A 202 -7.06 -12.80 2.90
N ARG A 203 -6.12 -11.99 2.36
CA ARG A 203 -5.83 -10.64 2.88
C ARG A 203 -7.01 -9.70 2.70
N CYS A 204 -7.69 -9.75 1.57
CA CYS A 204 -8.89 -8.97 1.29
C CYS A 204 -10.02 -9.30 2.27
N GLU A 205 -10.26 -10.58 2.53
CA GLU A 205 -11.28 -11.06 3.50
C GLU A 205 -10.95 -10.62 4.94
N ALA A 206 -9.66 -10.61 5.30
CA ALA A 206 -9.23 -10.20 6.63
C ALA A 206 -9.32 -8.67 6.87
N ALA A 207 -9.27 -7.84 5.81
CA ALA A 207 -9.29 -6.39 5.91
C ALA A 207 -10.21 -5.73 4.87
N PRO A 208 -11.51 -6.09 4.81
CA PRO A 208 -12.43 -5.65 3.74
C PRO A 208 -12.61 -4.12 3.68
N ALA A 209 -12.45 -3.44 4.81
CA ALA A 209 -12.55 -1.98 4.86
C ALA A 209 -11.42 -1.28 4.08
N ARG A 210 -10.23 -1.87 4.04
CA ARG A 210 -9.03 -1.34 3.37
C ARG A 210 -8.97 -1.73 1.90
N PHE A 211 -9.46 -2.92 1.55
CA PHE A 211 -9.37 -3.45 0.18
C PHE A 211 -10.50 -2.95 -0.73
N ALA A 212 -10.14 -2.78 -2.01
CA ALA A 212 -11.06 -2.69 -3.12
C ALA A 212 -10.65 -3.73 -4.17
N ARG A 213 -11.51 -4.74 -4.38
CA ARG A 213 -11.31 -5.78 -5.40
C ARG A 213 -11.76 -5.25 -6.75
N ILE A 214 -10.89 -5.31 -7.75
CA ILE A 214 -11.11 -4.88 -9.13
C ILE A 214 -11.05 -6.11 -10.03
N ASP A 215 -12.07 -6.34 -10.85
CA ASP A 215 -12.03 -7.37 -11.89
C ASP A 215 -11.06 -6.92 -12.99
N ALA A 216 -9.83 -7.46 -12.95
CA ALA A 216 -8.77 -7.15 -13.91
C ALA A 216 -8.88 -7.98 -15.21
N HIS A 217 -9.89 -8.85 -15.33
CA HIS A 217 -10.20 -9.62 -16.56
C HIS A 217 -11.16 -8.86 -17.49
N GLN A 218 -11.17 -7.54 -17.40
CA GLN A 218 -11.95 -6.66 -18.26
C GLN A 218 -11.03 -5.87 -19.20
N PRO A 219 -11.60 -5.22 -20.23
CA PRO A 219 -10.87 -4.24 -21.02
C PRO A 219 -10.26 -3.14 -20.13
N ARG A 220 -9.10 -2.63 -20.52
CA ARG A 220 -8.34 -1.64 -19.73
C ARG A 220 -9.20 -0.47 -19.26
N GLU A 221 -10.06 0.05 -20.13
CA GLU A 221 -10.94 1.18 -19.80
C GLU A 221 -11.96 0.81 -18.71
N ALA A 222 -12.56 -0.36 -18.78
CA ALA A 222 -13.50 -0.84 -17.76
C ALA A 222 -12.81 -1.10 -16.41
N VAL A 223 -11.56 -1.58 -16.42
CA VAL A 223 -10.74 -1.69 -15.20
C VAL A 223 -10.48 -0.30 -14.60
N TRP A 224 -10.12 0.69 -15.43
CA TRP A 224 -9.92 2.06 -14.96
C TRP A 224 -11.19 2.67 -14.36
N GLN A 225 -12.34 2.46 -14.96
CA GLN A 225 -13.63 2.94 -14.43
C GLN A 225 -13.91 2.36 -13.04
N GLN A 226 -13.64 1.08 -12.80
CA GLN A 226 -13.77 0.48 -11.46
C GLN A 226 -12.85 1.17 -10.45
N VAL A 227 -11.58 1.41 -10.80
CA VAL A 227 -10.62 2.12 -9.94
C VAL A 227 -11.12 3.53 -9.63
N ALA A 228 -11.53 4.29 -10.65
CA ALA A 228 -12.04 5.66 -10.49
C ALA A 228 -13.30 5.70 -9.61
N GLN A 229 -14.21 4.75 -9.79
CA GLN A 229 -15.42 4.63 -8.96
C GLN A 229 -15.08 4.39 -7.49
N VAL A 230 -14.13 3.50 -7.18
CA VAL A 230 -13.68 3.25 -5.81
C VAL A 230 -13.14 4.53 -5.18
N LEU A 231 -12.28 5.25 -5.89
CA LEU A 231 -11.69 6.50 -5.37
C LEU A 231 -12.75 7.58 -5.11
N HIS A 232 -13.74 7.67 -5.99
CA HIS A 232 -14.88 8.57 -5.79
C HIS A 232 -15.72 8.16 -4.56
N GLN A 233 -16.07 6.88 -4.43
CA GLN A 233 -16.84 6.35 -3.29
C GLN A 233 -16.13 6.55 -1.95
N ARG A 234 -14.79 6.48 -1.95
CA ARG A 234 -13.96 6.75 -0.77
C ARG A 234 -13.73 8.24 -0.51
N GLY A 235 -14.18 9.14 -1.40
CA GLY A 235 -13.99 10.58 -1.29
C GLY A 235 -12.55 11.04 -1.53
N TYR A 236 -11.70 10.20 -2.14
CA TYR A 236 -10.30 10.54 -2.41
C TYR A 236 -10.13 11.40 -3.67
N LEU A 237 -11.00 11.23 -4.65
CA LEU A 237 -11.09 12.08 -5.84
C LEU A 237 -12.54 12.55 -6.01
N GLN A 238 -12.71 13.79 -6.47
CA GLN A 238 -14.01 14.27 -6.90
C GLN A 238 -14.38 13.64 -8.24
N ALA A 239 -15.67 13.47 -8.52
CA ALA A 239 -16.13 12.96 -9.80
C ALA A 239 -15.56 13.80 -10.94
N VAL A 240 -14.88 13.17 -11.89
CA VAL A 240 -14.49 13.86 -13.12
C VAL A 240 -15.77 14.10 -13.94
N PRO A 241 -16.11 15.36 -14.26
CA PRO A 241 -17.27 15.64 -15.10
C PRO A 241 -17.07 14.97 -16.46
N GLY A 242 -17.94 14.00 -16.82
CA GLY A 242 -17.92 13.33 -18.12
C GLY A 242 -17.72 11.80 -18.11
N VAL A 243 -17.48 11.18 -16.95
CA VAL A 243 -17.58 9.72 -16.81
C VAL A 243 -18.93 9.43 -16.20
N ALA A 244 -19.90 9.05 -17.03
CA ALA A 244 -21.22 8.62 -16.55
C ALA A 244 -21.06 7.36 -15.68
N ALA A 245 -21.81 7.35 -14.57
CA ALA A 245 -21.89 6.24 -13.63
C ALA A 245 -22.54 5.00 -14.28
#